data_b7a4aa1618fa9755353df8c6f8f737b8
#
_entry.id   b7a4aa1618fa9755353df8c6f8f737b8
#
_cell.length_a   1.000
_cell.length_b   1.000
_cell.length_c   1.000
_cell.angle_alpha   90.00
_cell.angle_beta   90.00
_cell.angle_gamma   90.00
#
_symmetry.space_group_name_H-M   'P 1'
#
loop_
_entity.id
_entity.type
_entity.pdbx_description
1 polymer ?
#
loop_
_entity_poly.entity_id
_entity_poly.type
_entity_poly.pdbx_seq_one_letter_code
_entity_poly.pdbx_strand_id
1 'polypeptide(L)'
;SIHRRIFDGIFKFAGQLRNVELSKKEWVLGGNASVSYQPAVDLREAIEYDLARERKFDYSSHHISEIINHLARFIADLWQIHPFREGNTRTTAVFLIKYLHSMGIPATNDMFKAHSWYFRNALVRASYKGLNISPTTEFVERFLRNLILGDNNELRNRDLLVGASLPKSTHQSITMPNSKSQIDTFNCTLEELAVLRVIEDNPKIIQTEIAKYIKKSASTVKRITSVLVEKGILIRRNGRRNGWWEILQNNNVNK
;
A
#
# COMPACT_ATOMS: atom_id res chain seq x y z
N SER A 1 17.78 -7.67 -10.40
CA SER A 1 16.83 -7.55 -9.26
C SER A 1 16.88 -6.16 -8.66
N ILE A 2 15.81 -5.77 -7.96
CA ILE A 2 15.73 -4.49 -7.21
C ILE A 2 16.85 -4.44 -6.16
N HIS A 3 17.03 -5.52 -5.40
CA HIS A 3 18.09 -5.61 -4.39
C HIS A 3 19.48 -5.29 -4.97
N ARG A 4 19.81 -5.83 -6.13
CA ARG A 4 21.10 -5.54 -6.77
C ARG A 4 21.25 -4.04 -7.05
N ARG A 5 20.22 -3.40 -7.62
CA ARG A 5 20.27 -1.96 -7.95
C ARG A 5 20.41 -1.05 -6.72
N ILE A 6 19.86 -1.46 -5.57
CA ILE A 6 19.94 -0.66 -4.34
C ILE A 6 21.32 -0.84 -3.66
N PHE A 7 21.90 -2.03 -3.73
CA PHE A 7 23.03 -2.43 -2.89
C PHE A 7 24.31 -2.74 -3.68
N ASP A 8 24.32 -2.48 -4.99
CA ASP A 8 25.53 -2.62 -5.80
C ASP A 8 26.62 -1.69 -5.25
N GLY A 9 27.84 -2.22 -5.09
CA GLY A 9 28.94 -1.52 -4.43
C GLY A 9 28.87 -1.44 -2.89
N ILE A 10 27.72 -1.78 -2.26
CA ILE A 10 27.55 -1.78 -0.81
C ILE A 10 27.73 -3.20 -0.25
N PHE A 11 27.04 -4.18 -0.85
CA PHE A 11 27.14 -5.57 -0.43
C PHE A 11 27.73 -6.44 -1.54
N LYS A 12 28.73 -7.26 -1.18
CA LYS A 12 29.31 -8.25 -2.13
C LYS A 12 28.28 -9.25 -2.66
N PHE A 13 27.21 -9.49 -1.91
CA PHE A 13 26.10 -10.38 -2.25
C PHE A 13 24.88 -9.65 -2.86
N ALA A 14 25.06 -8.43 -3.35
CA ALA A 14 23.95 -7.65 -3.93
C ALA A 14 23.25 -8.43 -5.06
N GLY A 15 21.94 -8.67 -4.89
CA GLY A 15 21.11 -9.40 -5.85
C GLY A 15 21.19 -10.92 -5.79
N GLN A 16 22.00 -11.48 -4.89
CA GLN A 16 22.13 -12.93 -4.69
C GLN A 16 21.14 -13.38 -3.60
N LEU A 17 20.45 -14.48 -3.84
CA LEU A 17 19.63 -15.12 -2.82
C LEU A 17 20.56 -15.69 -1.73
N ARG A 18 20.10 -15.65 -0.48
CA ARG A 18 20.85 -16.27 0.62
C ARG A 18 20.87 -17.79 0.48
N ASN A 19 21.91 -18.37 0.99
CA ASN A 19 22.12 -19.83 1.07
C ASN A 19 22.28 -20.30 2.52
N VAL A 20 21.87 -19.46 3.48
CA VAL A 20 21.92 -19.73 4.92
C VAL A 20 20.59 -19.41 5.55
N GLU A 21 20.25 -20.12 6.63
CA GLU A 21 19.08 -19.81 7.41
C GLU A 21 19.28 -18.49 8.18
N LEU A 22 18.19 -17.76 8.37
CA LEU A 22 18.20 -16.50 9.10
C LEU A 22 17.23 -16.56 10.29
N SER A 23 17.66 -15.99 11.39
CA SER A 23 16.82 -15.68 12.53
C SER A 23 17.20 -14.30 13.06
N LYS A 24 16.22 -13.47 13.32
CA LYS A 24 16.43 -12.12 13.87
C LYS A 24 15.49 -11.92 15.03
N LYS A 25 16.03 -11.58 16.20
CA LYS A 25 15.22 -11.16 17.34
C LYS A 25 14.51 -9.85 17.00
N GLU A 26 13.22 -9.80 17.25
CA GLU A 26 12.39 -8.67 16.87
C GLU A 26 11.91 -7.92 18.12
N TRP A 27 12.25 -6.62 18.16
CA TRP A 27 11.90 -5.75 19.30
C TRP A 27 10.38 -5.75 19.58
N VAL A 28 9.57 -5.66 18.54
CA VAL A 28 8.10 -5.64 18.63
C VAL A 28 7.50 -6.92 19.22
N LEU A 29 8.28 -8.01 19.25
CA LEU A 29 7.92 -9.31 19.85
C LEU A 29 8.53 -9.49 21.25
N GLY A 30 8.91 -8.40 21.93
CA GLY A 30 9.55 -8.44 23.24
C GLY A 30 11.05 -8.78 23.19
N GLY A 31 11.68 -8.77 22.02
CA GLY A 31 13.12 -8.97 21.82
C GLY A 31 13.61 -10.42 21.95
N ASN A 32 12.74 -11.37 22.29
CA ASN A 32 13.11 -12.77 22.50
C ASN A 32 12.57 -13.72 21.41
N ALA A 33 11.68 -13.23 20.55
CA ALA A 33 11.08 -13.99 19.48
C ALA A 33 11.50 -13.47 18.09
N SER A 34 11.38 -14.33 17.09
CA SER A 34 11.75 -14.08 15.70
C SER A 34 10.63 -14.53 14.77
N VAL A 35 10.54 -13.94 13.59
CA VAL A 35 9.71 -14.45 12.49
C VAL A 35 10.39 -15.69 11.91
N SER A 36 9.62 -16.72 11.59
CA SER A 36 10.10 -17.84 10.78
C SER A 36 10.16 -17.42 9.33
N TYR A 37 11.37 -17.25 8.80
CA TYR A 37 11.60 -16.96 7.39
C TYR A 37 11.56 -18.25 6.55
N GLN A 38 11.37 -18.09 5.24
CA GLN A 38 11.37 -19.22 4.32
C GLN A 38 12.72 -19.97 4.35
N PRO A 39 12.77 -21.33 4.29
CA PRO A 39 14.02 -22.06 4.17
C PRO A 39 14.85 -21.60 2.97
N ALA A 40 16.18 -21.60 3.12
CA ALA A 40 17.09 -21.08 2.09
C ALA A 40 17.00 -21.86 0.77
N VAL A 41 16.65 -23.13 0.83
CA VAL A 41 16.51 -24.02 -0.34
C VAL A 41 15.31 -23.70 -1.22
N ASP A 42 14.23 -23.15 -0.63
CA ASP A 42 12.93 -22.94 -1.29
C ASP A 42 12.70 -21.49 -1.75
N LEU A 43 13.67 -20.59 -1.56
CA LEU A 43 13.48 -19.15 -1.76
C LEU A 43 13.00 -18.78 -3.17
N ARG A 44 13.53 -19.43 -4.20
CA ARG A 44 13.15 -19.15 -5.58
C ARG A 44 11.70 -19.57 -5.83
N GLU A 45 11.37 -20.77 -5.43
CA GLU A 45 10.02 -21.33 -5.58
C GLU A 45 8.97 -20.50 -4.83
N ALA A 46 9.27 -20.12 -3.58
CA ALA A 46 8.39 -19.28 -2.77
C ALA A 46 8.13 -17.91 -3.42
N ILE A 47 9.18 -17.25 -3.94
CA ILE A 47 9.04 -15.97 -4.66
C ILE A 47 8.17 -16.15 -5.91
N GLU A 48 8.44 -17.18 -6.71
CA GLU A 48 7.71 -17.46 -7.95
C GLU A 48 6.23 -17.77 -7.66
N TYR A 49 5.97 -18.54 -6.61
CA TYR A 49 4.62 -18.88 -6.15
C TYR A 49 3.82 -17.62 -5.76
N ASP A 50 4.38 -16.77 -4.89
CA ASP A 50 3.70 -15.55 -4.43
C ASP A 50 3.45 -14.57 -5.56
N LEU A 51 4.43 -14.37 -6.45
CA LEU A 51 4.27 -13.51 -7.62
C LEU A 51 3.26 -14.09 -8.63
N ALA A 52 3.19 -15.42 -8.79
CA ALA A 52 2.21 -16.05 -9.66
C ALA A 52 0.78 -15.94 -9.11
N ARG A 53 0.62 -16.06 -7.79
CA ARG A 53 -0.65 -15.84 -7.10
C ARG A 53 -1.12 -14.40 -7.25
N GLU A 54 -0.21 -13.44 -7.07
CA GLU A 54 -0.49 -12.02 -7.20
C GLU A 54 -0.94 -11.62 -8.61
N ARG A 55 -0.33 -12.17 -9.66
CA ARG A 55 -0.72 -11.90 -11.05
C ARG A 55 -2.14 -12.32 -11.40
N LYS A 56 -2.73 -13.22 -10.61
CA LYS A 56 -4.12 -13.70 -10.80
C LYS A 56 -5.15 -12.83 -10.09
N PHE A 57 -4.71 -11.91 -9.24
CA PHE A 57 -5.63 -11.04 -8.51
C PHE A 57 -6.18 -9.95 -9.44
N ASP A 58 -7.49 -9.89 -9.54
CA ASP A 58 -8.19 -8.89 -10.37
C ASP A 58 -8.49 -7.62 -9.57
N TYR A 59 -7.59 -6.66 -9.66
CA TYR A 59 -7.73 -5.36 -9.01
C TYR A 59 -8.95 -4.55 -9.47
N SER A 60 -9.51 -4.84 -10.65
CA SER A 60 -10.62 -4.08 -11.21
C SER A 60 -11.97 -4.43 -10.60
N SER A 61 -12.09 -5.62 -10.02
CA SER A 61 -13.34 -6.16 -9.44
C SER A 61 -13.49 -5.87 -7.94
N HIS A 62 -12.47 -5.27 -7.29
CA HIS A 62 -12.45 -5.07 -5.85
C HIS A 62 -12.48 -3.59 -5.47
N HIS A 63 -13.06 -3.30 -4.31
CA HIS A 63 -13.04 -1.98 -3.71
C HIS A 63 -11.69 -1.69 -3.04
N ILE A 64 -11.36 -0.42 -2.87
CA ILE A 64 -10.05 0.01 -2.37
C ILE A 64 -9.69 -0.58 -0.99
N SER A 65 -10.67 -0.77 -0.11
CA SER A 65 -10.46 -1.42 1.19
C SER A 65 -10.01 -2.88 1.08
N GLU A 66 -10.61 -3.63 0.15
CA GLU A 66 -10.25 -5.02 -0.14
C GLU A 66 -8.87 -5.10 -0.79
N ILE A 67 -8.58 -4.16 -1.68
CA ILE A 67 -7.28 -4.01 -2.33
C ILE A 67 -6.18 -3.73 -1.30
N ILE A 68 -6.42 -2.82 -0.35
CA ILE A 68 -5.45 -2.52 0.72
C ILE A 68 -5.21 -3.75 1.59
N ASN A 69 -6.27 -4.49 1.96
CA ASN A 69 -6.14 -5.72 2.73
C ASN A 69 -5.35 -6.79 1.95
N HIS A 70 -5.66 -6.97 0.65
CA HIS A 70 -4.92 -7.88 -0.23
C HIS A 70 -3.44 -7.49 -0.34
N LEU A 71 -3.15 -6.22 -0.65
CA LEU A 71 -1.77 -5.70 -0.73
C LEU A 71 -1.01 -5.87 0.57
N ALA A 72 -1.66 -5.65 1.72
CA ALA A 72 -1.02 -5.83 3.02
C ALA A 72 -0.58 -7.27 3.25
N ARG A 73 -1.41 -8.24 2.89
CA ARG A 73 -1.07 -9.68 2.95
C ARG A 73 0.03 -10.04 1.96
N PHE A 74 -0.13 -9.65 0.70
CA PHE A 74 0.86 -9.93 -0.35
C PHE A 74 2.25 -9.40 0.02
N ILE A 75 2.35 -8.17 0.48
CA ILE A 75 3.63 -7.56 0.87
C ILE A 75 4.21 -8.20 2.13
N ALA A 76 3.39 -8.62 3.08
CA ALA A 76 3.84 -9.34 4.27
C ALA A 76 4.37 -10.74 3.92
N ASP A 77 3.65 -11.49 3.07
CA ASP A 77 4.07 -12.81 2.58
C ASP A 77 5.40 -12.71 1.84
N LEU A 78 5.50 -11.79 0.87
CA LEU A 78 6.72 -11.54 0.10
C LEU A 78 7.90 -11.13 0.98
N TRP A 79 7.67 -10.30 2.01
CA TRP A 79 8.71 -9.91 2.97
C TRP A 79 9.14 -11.09 3.85
N GLN A 80 8.21 -11.97 4.26
CA GLN A 80 8.50 -13.14 5.10
C GLN A 80 9.44 -14.13 4.40
N ILE A 81 9.41 -14.23 3.07
CA ILE A 81 10.38 -15.06 2.32
C ILE A 81 11.81 -14.66 2.69
N HIS A 82 12.06 -13.39 2.91
CA HIS A 82 13.35 -12.85 3.35
C HIS A 82 14.55 -13.33 2.50
N PRO A 83 14.51 -13.12 1.18
CA PRO A 83 15.38 -13.82 0.24
C PRO A 83 16.85 -13.41 0.29
N PHE A 84 17.19 -12.29 0.93
CA PHE A 84 18.54 -11.76 0.98
C PHE A 84 19.12 -11.82 2.39
N ARG A 85 20.46 -11.83 2.52
CA ARG A 85 21.12 -11.81 3.83
C ARG A 85 20.85 -10.52 4.59
N GLU A 86 20.71 -9.39 3.89
CA GLU A 86 20.40 -8.07 4.44
C GLU A 86 19.60 -7.27 3.42
N GLY A 87 18.94 -6.16 3.84
CA GLY A 87 18.27 -5.22 2.95
C GLY A 87 16.87 -5.65 2.48
N ASN A 88 16.27 -6.70 3.05
CA ASN A 88 14.96 -7.22 2.63
C ASN A 88 13.85 -6.16 2.75
N THR A 89 13.73 -5.48 3.88
CA THR A 89 12.69 -4.45 4.09
C THR A 89 12.82 -3.29 3.09
N ARG A 90 14.05 -2.82 2.82
CA ARG A 90 14.30 -1.75 1.82
C ARG A 90 13.95 -2.23 0.41
N THR A 91 14.28 -3.47 0.08
CA THR A 91 13.91 -4.07 -1.21
C THR A 91 12.40 -4.19 -1.37
N THR A 92 11.70 -4.62 -0.33
CA THR A 92 10.23 -4.71 -0.31
C THR A 92 9.59 -3.33 -0.45
N ALA A 93 10.11 -2.30 0.24
CA ALA A 93 9.61 -0.93 0.10
C ALA A 93 9.74 -0.41 -1.34
N VAL A 94 10.92 -0.56 -1.95
CA VAL A 94 11.14 -0.13 -3.35
C VAL A 94 10.31 -0.97 -4.33
N PHE A 95 10.13 -2.27 -4.06
CA PHE A 95 9.23 -3.11 -4.85
C PHE A 95 7.80 -2.57 -4.79
N LEU A 96 7.28 -2.31 -3.59
CA LEU A 96 5.93 -1.79 -3.40
C LEU A 96 5.71 -0.45 -4.11
N ILE A 97 6.63 0.50 -3.99
CA ILE A 97 6.57 1.78 -4.72
C ILE A 97 6.46 1.52 -6.24
N LYS A 98 7.33 0.68 -6.79
CA LYS A 98 7.30 0.36 -8.24
C LYS A 98 6.03 -0.36 -8.65
N TYR A 99 5.53 -1.24 -7.79
CA TYR A 99 4.31 -1.99 -8.03
C TYR A 99 3.09 -1.06 -8.07
N LEU A 100 2.96 -0.15 -7.09
CA LEU A 100 1.93 0.88 -7.07
C LEU A 100 2.02 1.81 -8.30
N HIS A 101 3.23 2.21 -8.71
CA HIS A 101 3.41 2.98 -9.94
C HIS A 101 2.94 2.23 -11.19
N SER A 102 3.09 0.89 -11.25
CA SER A 102 2.59 0.10 -12.38
C SER A 102 1.06 0.07 -12.45
N MET A 103 0.39 0.33 -11.34
CA MET A 103 -1.07 0.45 -11.23
C MET A 103 -1.56 1.89 -11.41
N GLY A 104 -0.66 2.86 -11.64
CA GLY A 104 -1.00 4.29 -11.78
C GLY A 104 -1.12 5.05 -10.46
N ILE A 105 -0.73 4.45 -9.33
CA ILE A 105 -0.75 5.11 -8.02
C ILE A 105 0.60 5.80 -7.78
N PRO A 106 0.62 7.12 -7.56
CA PRO A 106 1.85 7.84 -7.23
C PRO A 106 2.23 7.58 -5.78
N ALA A 107 3.20 6.69 -5.56
CA ALA A 107 3.78 6.42 -4.26
C ALA A 107 5.23 6.93 -4.24
N THR A 108 5.61 7.69 -3.21
CA THR A 108 6.97 8.21 -3.04
C THR A 108 7.69 7.48 -1.91
N ASN A 109 8.99 7.75 -1.79
CA ASN A 109 9.79 7.20 -0.70
C ASN A 109 9.59 7.94 0.64
N ASP A 110 8.88 9.06 0.66
CA ASP A 110 8.80 9.93 1.85
C ASP A 110 8.18 9.24 3.05
N MET A 111 7.08 8.51 2.83
CA MET A 111 6.42 7.70 3.86
C MET A 111 7.36 6.63 4.44
N PHE A 112 8.13 5.95 3.57
CA PHE A 112 9.10 4.95 4.01
C PHE A 112 10.28 5.57 4.75
N LYS A 113 10.74 6.75 4.33
CA LYS A 113 11.79 7.50 5.01
C LYS A 113 11.34 7.94 6.40
N ALA A 114 10.14 8.48 6.52
CA ALA A 114 9.58 8.96 7.80
C ALA A 114 9.23 7.83 8.76
N HIS A 115 8.74 6.69 8.24
CA HIS A 115 8.15 5.60 9.03
C HIS A 115 8.77 4.23 8.74
N SER A 116 10.05 4.17 8.37
CA SER A 116 10.74 2.91 8.01
C SER A 116 10.71 1.86 9.11
N TRP A 117 10.85 2.30 10.37
CA TRP A 117 10.80 1.42 11.53
C TRP A 117 9.39 0.88 11.78
N TYR A 118 8.36 1.72 11.62
CA TYR A 118 6.97 1.28 11.69
C TYR A 118 6.65 0.25 10.61
N PHE A 119 7.00 0.54 9.36
CA PHE A 119 6.75 -0.37 8.24
C PHE A 119 7.38 -1.74 8.46
N ARG A 120 8.66 -1.77 8.92
CA ARG A 120 9.34 -3.01 9.26
C ARG A 120 8.63 -3.78 10.37
N ASN A 121 8.27 -3.12 11.46
CA ASN A 121 7.59 -3.74 12.59
C ASN A 121 6.18 -4.21 12.23
N ALA A 122 5.47 -3.48 11.37
CA ALA A 122 4.17 -3.89 10.81
C ALA A 122 4.28 -5.22 10.03
N LEU A 123 5.32 -5.37 9.21
CA LEU A 123 5.60 -6.62 8.49
C LEU A 123 5.93 -7.77 9.45
N VAL A 124 6.69 -7.51 10.52
CA VAL A 124 6.93 -8.50 11.58
C VAL A 124 5.62 -8.97 12.20
N ARG A 125 4.72 -8.04 12.58
CA ARG A 125 3.42 -8.36 13.18
C ARG A 125 2.50 -9.12 12.23
N ALA A 126 2.58 -8.85 10.93
CA ALA A 126 1.80 -9.55 9.90
C ALA A 126 2.31 -10.98 9.64
N SER A 127 3.59 -11.25 9.90
CA SER A 127 4.24 -12.52 9.57
C SER A 127 4.46 -13.44 10.79
N TYR A 128 4.45 -12.90 12.01
CA TYR A 128 4.77 -13.68 13.21
C TYR A 128 3.59 -14.54 13.67
N LYS A 129 3.85 -15.83 13.85
CA LYS A 129 2.96 -16.80 14.51
C LYS A 129 3.65 -17.33 15.76
N GLY A 130 3.09 -17.07 16.93
CA GLY A 130 3.62 -17.54 18.21
C GLY A 130 2.51 -18.02 19.13
N LEU A 131 2.87 -18.61 20.27
CA LEU A 131 1.93 -18.99 21.30
C LEU A 131 1.12 -17.77 21.74
N ASN A 132 -0.20 -17.81 21.57
CA ASN A 132 -1.14 -16.74 21.92
C ASN A 132 -1.01 -15.43 21.12
N ILE A 133 -0.30 -15.42 19.98
CA ILE A 133 -0.18 -14.25 19.11
C ILE A 133 -0.57 -14.67 17.69
N SER A 134 -1.64 -14.06 17.18
CA SER A 134 -2.03 -14.20 15.78
C SER A 134 -1.38 -13.15 14.91
N PRO A 135 -0.98 -13.48 13.69
CA PRO A 135 -0.56 -12.50 12.70
C PRO A 135 -1.67 -11.48 12.44
N THR A 136 -1.32 -10.23 12.26
CA THR A 136 -2.27 -9.17 11.90
C THR A 136 -1.69 -8.25 10.84
N THR A 137 -2.44 -8.01 9.78
CA THR A 137 -2.10 -7.07 8.71
C THR A 137 -2.52 -5.64 9.01
N GLU A 138 -3.29 -5.40 10.07
CA GLU A 138 -3.85 -4.10 10.44
C GLU A 138 -2.83 -2.95 10.38
N PHE A 139 -1.62 -3.18 10.89
CA PHE A 139 -0.58 -2.15 10.91
C PHE A 139 0.00 -1.87 9.53
N VAL A 140 0.10 -2.89 8.68
CA VAL A 140 0.48 -2.73 7.26
C VAL A 140 -0.63 -2.00 6.52
N GLU A 141 -1.89 -2.33 6.76
CA GLU A 141 -3.05 -1.66 6.17
C GLU A 141 -3.10 -0.18 6.54
N ARG A 142 -2.86 0.19 7.80
CA ARG A 142 -2.75 1.61 8.23
C ARG A 142 -1.66 2.35 7.45
N PHE A 143 -0.50 1.74 7.30
CA PHE A 143 0.59 2.31 6.51
C PHE A 143 0.20 2.48 5.04
N LEU A 144 -0.40 1.46 4.44
CA LEU A 144 -0.87 1.50 3.05
C LEU A 144 -1.99 2.52 2.83
N ARG A 145 -2.90 2.69 3.78
CA ARG A 145 -3.93 3.72 3.71
C ARG A 145 -3.31 5.11 3.66
N ASN A 146 -2.33 5.40 4.53
CA ASN A 146 -1.62 6.68 4.47
C ASN A 146 -0.86 6.85 3.14
N LEU A 147 -0.20 5.78 2.65
CA LEU A 147 0.58 5.82 1.41
C LEU A 147 -0.30 5.97 0.16
N ILE A 148 -1.42 5.25 0.09
CA ILE A 148 -2.27 5.14 -1.10
C ILE A 148 -3.39 6.17 -1.08
N LEU A 149 -4.05 6.35 0.06
CA LEU A 149 -5.21 7.23 0.20
C LEU A 149 -4.85 8.63 0.71
N GLY A 150 -3.67 8.79 1.32
CA GLY A 150 -3.30 10.03 2.01
C GLY A 150 -3.98 10.17 3.37
N ASP A 151 -4.47 9.06 3.95
CA ASP A 151 -4.99 9.05 5.30
C ASP A 151 -3.91 9.53 6.28
N ASN A 152 -4.33 10.07 7.42
CA ASN A 152 -3.42 10.50 8.49
C ASN A 152 -3.52 9.60 9.71
N ASN A 153 -3.42 8.28 9.50
CA ASN A 153 -3.36 7.34 10.61
C ASN A 153 -2.06 7.50 11.40
N GLU A 154 -2.15 7.51 12.72
CA GLU A 154 -0.96 7.52 13.56
C GLU A 154 -0.17 6.21 13.41
N LEU A 155 1.13 6.34 13.12
CA LEU A 155 2.06 5.22 12.91
C LEU A 155 3.04 5.11 14.08
N ARG A 156 2.53 4.72 15.26
CA ARG A 156 3.32 4.62 16.50
C ARG A 156 3.87 3.22 16.67
N ASN A 157 5.20 3.09 16.77
CA ASN A 157 5.85 1.78 16.98
C ASN A 157 5.42 1.07 18.27
N ARG A 158 5.09 1.81 19.32
CA ARG A 158 4.64 1.23 20.60
C ARG A 158 3.33 0.45 20.47
N ASP A 159 2.46 0.81 19.53
CA ASP A 159 1.16 0.16 19.32
C ASP A 159 1.32 -1.25 18.71
N LEU A 160 2.50 -1.55 18.16
CA LEU A 160 2.84 -2.83 17.57
C LEU A 160 3.44 -3.82 18.59
N LEU A 161 3.82 -3.35 19.78
CA LEU A 161 4.40 -4.22 20.81
C LEU A 161 3.42 -5.33 21.19
N VAL A 162 3.92 -6.56 21.20
CA VAL A 162 3.17 -7.71 21.73
C VAL A 162 3.03 -7.57 23.23
N GLY A 163 1.79 -7.68 23.74
CA GLY A 163 1.50 -7.49 25.17
C GLY A 163 1.22 -6.04 25.58
N ALA A 164 1.43 -5.05 24.71
CA ALA A 164 0.82 -3.75 24.92
C ALA A 164 -0.71 -3.91 24.79
N SER A 165 -1.45 -3.50 25.80
CA SER A 165 -2.91 -3.39 25.68
C SER A 165 -3.16 -2.43 24.53
N LEU A 166 -3.66 -2.95 23.39
CA LEU A 166 -4.13 -2.08 22.33
C LEU A 166 -5.12 -1.12 22.98
N PRO A 167 -4.99 0.20 22.82
CA PRO A 167 -6.09 1.07 23.14
C PRO A 167 -7.26 0.49 22.34
N LYS A 168 -8.31 0.04 23.06
CA LYS A 168 -9.52 -0.46 22.42
C LYS A 168 -9.85 0.54 21.35
N SER A 169 -9.89 0.08 20.10
CA SER A 169 -10.33 0.92 19.00
C SER A 169 -11.77 1.31 19.30
N THR A 170 -11.91 2.36 20.07
CA THR A 170 -13.14 3.13 20.07
C THR A 170 -13.22 3.64 18.65
N HIS A 171 -14.16 3.11 17.90
CA HIS A 171 -14.72 3.77 16.73
C HIS A 171 -15.39 5.09 17.20
N GLN A 172 -14.60 5.94 17.81
CA GLN A 172 -14.93 7.33 17.96
C GLN A 172 -14.29 8.02 16.77
N SER A 173 -15.15 8.41 15.85
CA SER A 173 -14.90 9.44 14.87
C SER A 173 -14.29 10.64 15.59
N ILE A 174 -12.96 10.64 15.76
CA ILE A 174 -12.25 11.83 16.19
C ILE A 174 -12.24 12.74 14.97
N THR A 175 -13.20 13.63 14.93
CA THR A 175 -13.21 14.81 14.09
C THR A 175 -11.98 15.64 14.43
N MET A 176 -10.88 15.40 13.70
CA MET A 176 -9.76 16.33 13.66
C MET A 176 -9.99 17.32 12.54
N PRO A 177 -9.76 18.62 12.76
CA PRO A 177 -9.94 19.61 11.72
C PRO A 177 -8.81 19.54 10.68
N ASN A 178 -9.22 19.53 9.41
CA ASN A 178 -8.47 19.92 8.22
C ASN A 178 -7.25 19.09 7.78
N SER A 179 -7.46 18.10 7.00
CA SER A 179 -7.09 17.85 5.59
C SER A 179 -7.41 16.40 5.20
N LYS A 180 -8.66 15.99 5.37
CA LYS A 180 -9.14 14.76 4.70
C LYS A 180 -9.18 15.08 3.22
N SER A 181 -8.38 14.40 2.41
CA SER A 181 -8.58 14.35 0.98
C SER A 181 -10.05 13.97 0.74
N GLN A 182 -10.75 14.72 -0.12
CA GLN A 182 -12.18 14.48 -0.42
C GLN A 182 -12.43 13.07 -0.97
N ILE A 183 -11.37 12.40 -1.41
CA ILE A 183 -11.36 11.07 -2.02
C ILE A 183 -11.56 9.94 -0.99
N ASP A 184 -11.21 10.15 0.26
CA ASP A 184 -11.15 9.09 1.29
C ASP A 184 -12.53 8.53 1.71
N THR A 185 -13.61 9.21 1.33
CA THR A 185 -15.00 8.82 1.66
C THR A 185 -15.68 7.98 0.58
N PHE A 186 -15.04 7.80 -0.60
CA PHE A 186 -15.65 7.11 -1.73
C PHE A 186 -15.27 5.63 -1.76
N ASN A 187 -16.27 4.80 -2.04
CA ASN A 187 -16.06 3.38 -2.32
C ASN A 187 -15.60 3.20 -3.78
N CYS A 188 -14.32 3.47 -4.03
CA CYS A 188 -13.71 3.49 -5.35
C CYS A 188 -12.88 2.24 -5.64
N THR A 189 -12.78 1.89 -6.92
CA THR A 189 -11.76 0.97 -7.42
C THR A 189 -10.40 1.66 -7.49
N LEU A 190 -9.33 0.88 -7.66
CA LEU A 190 -7.99 1.42 -7.78
C LEU A 190 -7.82 2.36 -8.98
N GLU A 191 -8.43 2.04 -10.12
CA GLU A 191 -8.39 2.87 -11.32
C GLU A 191 -9.18 4.18 -11.14
N GLU A 192 -10.33 4.13 -10.47
CA GLU A 192 -11.11 5.30 -10.12
C GLU A 192 -10.33 6.22 -9.18
N LEU A 193 -9.66 5.65 -8.16
CA LEU A 193 -8.80 6.39 -7.25
C LEU A 193 -7.65 7.08 -7.98
N ALA A 194 -6.97 6.38 -8.88
CA ALA A 194 -5.87 6.96 -9.66
C ALA A 194 -6.34 8.15 -10.51
N VAL A 195 -7.52 8.07 -11.12
CA VAL A 195 -8.14 9.18 -11.87
C VAL A 195 -8.48 10.35 -10.95
N LEU A 196 -9.10 10.09 -9.80
CA LEU A 196 -9.48 11.13 -8.84
C LEU A 196 -8.26 11.88 -8.30
N ARG A 197 -7.16 11.19 -7.99
CA ARG A 197 -5.91 11.82 -7.52
C ARG A 197 -5.32 12.79 -8.55
N VAL A 198 -5.26 12.39 -9.81
CA VAL A 198 -4.77 13.26 -10.87
C VAL A 198 -5.67 14.48 -11.06
N ILE A 199 -6.98 14.33 -10.89
CA ILE A 199 -7.96 15.42 -10.96
C ILE A 199 -7.84 16.34 -9.75
N GLU A 200 -7.61 15.81 -8.54
CA GLU A 200 -7.42 16.59 -7.31
C GLU A 200 -6.21 17.52 -7.43
N ASP A 201 -5.10 17.01 -7.98
CA ASP A 201 -3.88 17.78 -8.22
C ASP A 201 -4.05 18.85 -9.32
N ASN A 202 -4.84 18.53 -10.35
CA ASN A 202 -5.11 19.47 -11.46
C ASN A 202 -6.56 19.33 -11.96
N PRO A 203 -7.51 20.11 -11.39
CA PRO A 203 -8.92 20.05 -11.79
C PRO A 203 -9.21 20.40 -13.25
N LYS A 204 -8.30 21.10 -13.94
CA LYS A 204 -8.46 21.49 -15.36
C LYS A 204 -7.92 20.46 -16.33
N ILE A 205 -7.33 19.39 -15.84
CA ILE A 205 -6.71 18.34 -16.66
C ILE A 205 -7.72 17.71 -17.63
N ILE A 206 -7.26 17.43 -18.85
CA ILE A 206 -8.07 16.74 -19.86
C ILE A 206 -7.88 15.22 -19.79
N GLN A 207 -8.88 14.46 -20.24
CA GLN A 207 -8.89 12.97 -20.14
C GLN A 207 -7.69 12.31 -20.84
N THR A 208 -7.17 12.90 -21.92
CA THR A 208 -5.98 12.39 -22.62
C THR A 208 -4.69 12.57 -21.83
N GLU A 209 -4.60 13.59 -21.00
CA GLU A 209 -3.48 13.80 -20.09
C GLU A 209 -3.59 12.87 -18.87
N ILE A 210 -4.79 12.72 -18.29
CA ILE A 210 -5.03 11.73 -17.24
C ILE A 210 -4.56 10.35 -17.72
N ALA A 211 -4.92 9.96 -18.96
CA ALA A 211 -4.55 8.68 -19.55
C ALA A 211 -3.01 8.46 -19.58
N LYS A 212 -2.25 9.51 -19.88
CA LYS A 212 -0.78 9.47 -19.85
C LYS A 212 -0.24 9.29 -18.44
N TYR A 213 -0.80 10.02 -17.44
CA TYR A 213 -0.37 9.92 -16.04
C TYR A 213 -0.60 8.52 -15.47
N ILE A 214 -1.80 7.97 -15.64
CA ILE A 214 -2.14 6.66 -15.09
C ILE A 214 -1.76 5.48 -16.00
N LYS A 215 -1.10 5.75 -17.15
CA LYS A 215 -0.65 4.75 -18.15
C LYS A 215 -1.76 3.84 -18.65
N LYS A 216 -2.93 4.41 -18.91
CA LYS A 216 -4.10 3.73 -19.47
C LYS A 216 -4.50 4.36 -20.80
N SER A 217 -5.41 3.71 -21.56
CA SER A 217 -5.94 4.28 -22.78
C SER A 217 -6.91 5.45 -22.49
N ALA A 218 -7.04 6.39 -23.42
CA ALA A 218 -8.01 7.47 -23.31
C ALA A 218 -9.46 6.96 -23.21
N SER A 219 -9.78 5.84 -23.86
CA SER A 219 -11.08 5.18 -23.76
C SER A 219 -11.36 4.63 -22.37
N THR A 220 -10.35 4.06 -21.71
CA THR A 220 -10.45 3.61 -20.32
C THR A 220 -10.73 4.78 -19.38
N VAL A 221 -9.99 5.88 -19.51
CA VAL A 221 -10.21 7.08 -18.69
C VAL A 221 -11.59 7.69 -18.94
N LYS A 222 -12.05 7.72 -20.19
CA LYS A 222 -13.40 8.18 -20.51
C LYS A 222 -14.47 7.32 -19.82
N ARG A 223 -14.33 6.00 -19.84
CA ARG A 223 -15.24 5.07 -19.13
C ARG A 223 -15.21 5.33 -17.62
N ILE A 224 -14.02 5.44 -17.01
CA ILE A 224 -13.86 5.68 -15.56
C ILE A 224 -14.49 7.00 -15.16
N THR A 225 -14.21 8.08 -15.87
CA THR A 225 -14.81 9.40 -15.57
C THR A 225 -16.32 9.40 -15.74
N SER A 226 -16.87 8.65 -16.70
CA SER A 226 -18.34 8.50 -16.85
C SER A 226 -18.93 7.77 -15.64
N VAL A 227 -18.32 6.66 -15.21
CA VAL A 227 -18.77 5.92 -14.01
C VAL A 227 -18.69 6.80 -12.75
N LEU A 228 -17.63 7.58 -12.58
CA LEU A 228 -17.51 8.51 -11.44
C LEU A 228 -18.57 9.60 -11.45
N VAL A 229 -18.96 10.08 -12.63
CA VAL A 229 -20.08 11.03 -12.79
C VAL A 229 -21.42 10.37 -12.47
N GLU A 230 -21.67 9.16 -12.96
CA GLU A 230 -22.87 8.37 -12.65
C GLU A 230 -23.00 8.06 -11.15
N LYS A 231 -21.88 7.78 -10.48
CA LYS A 231 -21.82 7.60 -9.01
C LYS A 231 -22.01 8.91 -8.23
N GLY A 232 -22.10 10.07 -8.88
CA GLY A 232 -22.20 11.37 -8.23
C GLY A 232 -20.92 11.79 -7.47
N ILE A 233 -19.77 11.19 -7.79
CA ILE A 233 -18.47 11.49 -7.18
C ILE A 233 -17.78 12.64 -7.92
N LEU A 234 -17.98 12.74 -9.24
CA LEU A 234 -17.29 13.66 -10.11
C LEU A 234 -18.30 14.44 -10.96
N ILE A 235 -18.04 15.72 -11.17
CA ILE A 235 -18.85 16.52 -12.11
C ILE A 235 -17.93 17.37 -12.99
N ARG A 236 -18.33 17.58 -14.26
CA ARG A 236 -17.66 18.51 -15.17
C ARG A 236 -18.37 19.86 -15.17
N ARG A 237 -17.73 20.91 -14.71
CA ARG A 237 -18.23 22.29 -14.72
C ARG A 237 -17.80 23.04 -15.98
N ASN A 238 -18.57 24.02 -16.43
CA ASN A 238 -18.28 24.97 -17.53
C ASN A 238 -17.99 24.36 -18.92
N GLY A 239 -18.55 23.17 -19.22
CA GLY A 239 -18.53 22.60 -20.56
C GLY A 239 -17.17 22.10 -21.04
N ARG A 240 -17.02 21.91 -22.38
CA ARG A 240 -15.86 21.20 -22.96
C ARG A 240 -14.58 22.05 -23.11
N ARG A 241 -14.68 23.36 -23.38
CA ARG A 241 -13.50 24.19 -23.70
C ARG A 241 -12.80 24.75 -22.47
N ASN A 242 -13.54 25.29 -21.49
CA ASN A 242 -13.00 25.95 -20.30
C ASN A 242 -13.45 25.25 -19.01
N GLY A 243 -13.86 23.99 -19.10
CA GLY A 243 -14.40 23.28 -17.97
C GLY A 243 -13.32 22.65 -17.07
N TRP A 244 -13.70 22.49 -15.82
CA TRP A 244 -12.89 21.76 -14.85
C TRP A 244 -13.68 20.62 -14.21
N TRP A 245 -12.97 19.69 -13.62
CA TRP A 245 -13.55 18.60 -12.84
C TRP A 245 -13.69 19.06 -11.38
N GLU A 246 -14.81 18.75 -10.78
CA GLU A 246 -15.07 18.98 -9.37
C GLU A 246 -15.40 17.63 -8.72
N ILE A 247 -14.66 17.29 -7.67
CA ILE A 247 -14.91 16.10 -6.85
C ILE A 247 -15.95 16.50 -5.81
N LEU A 248 -17.12 15.82 -5.82
CA LEU A 248 -18.23 16.12 -4.94
C LEU A 248 -18.01 15.43 -3.59
N GLN A 249 -18.30 16.15 -2.49
CA GLN A 249 -18.27 15.55 -1.14
C GLN A 249 -19.44 14.57 -0.98
N ASN A 250 -19.16 13.39 -0.45
CA ASN A 250 -20.21 12.44 -0.11
C ASN A 250 -20.92 12.88 1.17
N ASN A 251 -21.98 13.70 1.03
CA ASN A 251 -22.84 14.14 2.14
C ASN A 251 -23.85 13.06 2.58
N ASN A 252 -23.67 11.80 2.16
CA ASN A 252 -24.57 10.70 2.52
C ASN A 252 -24.01 9.82 3.63
N VAL A 253 -23.90 10.39 4.84
CA VAL A 253 -24.00 9.60 6.08
C VAL A 253 -25.03 10.31 6.95
N ASN A 254 -26.32 10.09 6.65
CA ASN A 254 -27.46 10.15 7.57
C ASN A 254 -28.76 10.17 6.75
N LYS A 255 -29.29 8.99 6.47
CA LYS A 255 -30.73 8.74 6.44
C LYS A 255 -30.97 7.31 6.88
#